data_56da594fec8b4c50444c4ddd9bb3696c
#
_entry.id   56da594fec8b4c50444c4ddd9bb3696c
#
_cell.length_a   1.000
_cell.length_b   1.000
_cell.length_c   1.000
_cell.angle_alpha   90.00
_cell.angle_beta   90.00
_cell.angle_gamma   90.00
#
_symmetry.space_group_name_H-M   'P 1'
#
loop_
_entity.id
_entity.type
_entity.pdbx_description
1 polymer ?
#
loop_
_entity_poly.entity_id
_entity_poly.type
_entity_poly.pdbx_seq_one_letter_code
_entity_poly.pdbx_strand_id
1 'polypeptide(L)'
;VGDVVVASACLQHDMDASPLFARHQVPLYGLDRFACDARMSALLVQAATDVLRQAPTHLGQAVATRWGLGRARVHQGLVVSGDRFVASHGESLALRQELPQALAVEMECAAVAQVCHDFGVRFAAVRTISDRADASAATDFNRFLSEVASPYSAAIVTQCLALM
;
A
#
# COMPACT_ATOMS: atom_id res chain seq x y z
N VAL A 1 3.51 -11.63 2.75
CA VAL A 1 3.83 -10.81 3.93
C VAL A 1 5.26 -10.33 3.81
N GLY A 2 5.51 -9.06 4.18
CA GLY A 2 6.82 -8.44 4.04
C GLY A 2 7.11 -7.83 2.65
N ASP A 3 6.33 -8.12 1.64
CA ASP A 3 6.43 -7.42 0.36
C ASP A 3 6.08 -5.94 0.54
N VAL A 4 6.62 -5.11 -0.33
CA VAL A 4 6.36 -3.67 -0.35
C VAL A 4 5.64 -3.30 -1.64
N VAL A 5 4.55 -2.55 -1.54
CA VAL A 5 3.82 -2.02 -2.68
C VAL A 5 4.00 -0.50 -2.72
N VAL A 6 4.55 0.01 -3.81
CA VAL A 6 4.58 1.44 -4.12
C VAL A 6 3.37 1.75 -5.01
N ALA A 7 2.55 2.71 -4.60
CA ALA A 7 1.35 3.05 -5.35
C ALA A 7 1.71 3.74 -6.68
N SER A 8 1.10 3.27 -7.76
CA SER A 8 1.04 4.01 -9.03
C SER A 8 -0.19 4.90 -9.11
N ALA A 9 -1.26 4.50 -8.42
CA ALA A 9 -2.50 5.24 -8.23
C ALA A 9 -3.21 4.72 -6.98
N CYS A 10 -4.13 5.52 -6.43
CA CYS A 10 -5.00 5.15 -5.33
C CYS A 10 -6.47 5.26 -5.76
N LEU A 11 -7.31 4.30 -5.33
CA LEU A 11 -8.72 4.21 -5.65
C LEU A 11 -9.53 3.87 -4.40
N GLN A 12 -10.68 4.54 -4.20
CA GLN A 12 -11.63 4.23 -3.12
C GLN A 12 -12.51 3.05 -3.57
N HIS A 13 -12.25 1.84 -3.06
CA HIS A 13 -12.92 0.62 -3.57
C HIS A 13 -14.37 0.49 -3.14
N ASP A 14 -14.77 1.13 -2.06
CA ASP A 14 -16.13 1.14 -1.53
C ASP A 14 -16.95 2.37 -1.96
N MET A 15 -16.39 3.25 -2.82
CA MET A 15 -17.12 4.37 -3.39
C MET A 15 -18.18 3.86 -4.39
N ASP A 16 -19.44 4.13 -4.09
CA ASP A 16 -20.56 3.82 -4.95
C ASP A 16 -21.63 4.90 -4.87
N ALA A 17 -21.67 5.75 -5.88
CA ALA A 17 -22.69 6.79 -6.04
C ALA A 17 -23.63 6.49 -7.23
N SER A 18 -23.76 5.20 -7.61
CA SER A 18 -24.69 4.79 -8.67
C SER A 18 -26.15 4.99 -8.27
N PRO A 19 -27.08 5.25 -9.21
CA PRO A 19 -26.85 5.30 -10.65
C PRO A 19 -26.39 6.69 -11.16
N LEU A 20 -26.14 7.66 -10.29
CA LEU A 20 -25.78 9.03 -10.69
C LEU A 20 -24.37 9.11 -11.27
N PHE A 21 -23.45 8.32 -10.75
CA PHE A 21 -22.08 8.18 -11.21
C PHE A 21 -21.73 6.70 -11.35
N ALA A 22 -20.74 6.40 -12.17
CA ALA A 22 -20.23 5.04 -12.29
C ALA A 22 -19.61 4.59 -10.96
N ARG A 23 -19.68 3.28 -10.67
CA ARG A 23 -19.03 2.71 -9.48
C ARG A 23 -17.55 3.07 -9.44
N HIS A 24 -17.03 3.39 -8.28
CA HIS A 24 -15.71 3.93 -7.98
C HIS A 24 -15.44 5.35 -8.50
N GLN A 25 -16.30 5.92 -9.33
CA GLN A 25 -16.13 7.30 -9.77
C GLN A 25 -16.40 8.26 -8.61
N VAL A 26 -15.43 9.10 -8.30
CA VAL A 26 -15.60 10.15 -7.29
C VAL A 26 -16.51 11.24 -7.86
N PRO A 27 -17.66 11.53 -7.23
CA PRO A 27 -18.60 12.52 -7.71
C PRO A 27 -17.94 13.87 -7.96
N LEU A 28 -18.28 14.51 -9.09
CA LEU A 28 -17.79 15.82 -9.53
C LEU A 28 -16.32 15.86 -10.02
N TYR A 29 -15.53 14.82 -9.80
CA TYR A 29 -14.12 14.77 -10.27
C TYR A 29 -14.00 14.19 -11.68
N GLY A 30 -14.92 13.33 -12.10
CA GLY A 30 -14.80 12.57 -13.33
C GLY A 30 -13.67 11.52 -13.30
N LEU A 31 -13.14 11.22 -12.12
CA LEU A 31 -12.04 10.28 -11.89
C LEU A 31 -12.52 9.13 -11.00
N ASP A 32 -11.99 7.95 -11.25
CA ASP A 32 -12.13 6.77 -10.38
C ASP A 32 -10.90 6.55 -9.48
N ARG A 33 -9.78 7.17 -9.82
CA ARG A 33 -8.50 7.02 -9.12
C ARG A 33 -7.66 8.29 -9.20
N PHE A 34 -6.77 8.46 -8.24
CA PHE A 34 -5.79 9.54 -8.18
C PHE A 34 -4.40 8.99 -8.47
N ALA A 35 -3.76 9.49 -9.53
CA ALA A 35 -2.41 9.06 -9.93
C ALA A 35 -1.37 9.55 -8.91
N CYS A 36 -0.41 8.69 -8.57
CA CYS A 36 0.76 9.08 -7.81
C CYS A 36 1.81 9.77 -8.70
N ASP A 37 2.63 10.64 -8.10
CA ASP A 37 3.76 11.28 -8.79
C ASP A 37 4.78 10.22 -9.23
N ALA A 38 5.04 10.14 -10.54
CA ALA A 38 5.87 9.10 -11.11
C ALA A 38 7.34 9.17 -10.62
N ARG A 39 7.87 10.40 -10.42
CA ARG A 39 9.25 10.60 -9.95
C ARG A 39 9.39 10.17 -8.49
N MET A 40 8.46 10.60 -7.62
CA MET A 40 8.48 10.20 -6.22
C MET A 40 8.28 8.69 -6.07
N SER A 41 7.37 8.10 -6.85
CA SER A 41 7.14 6.65 -6.85
C SER A 41 8.39 5.88 -7.30
N ALA A 42 9.13 6.36 -8.32
CA ALA A 42 10.38 5.74 -8.73
C ALA A 42 11.45 5.78 -7.63
N LEU A 43 11.58 6.91 -6.91
CA LEU A 43 12.47 7.03 -5.76
C LEU A 43 12.07 6.09 -4.62
N LEU A 44 10.78 5.94 -4.35
CA LEU A 44 10.27 4.99 -3.37
C LEU A 44 10.57 3.53 -3.76
N VAL A 45 10.43 3.18 -5.04
CA VAL A 45 10.78 1.82 -5.54
C VAL A 45 12.27 1.56 -5.33
N GLN A 46 13.15 2.52 -5.66
CA GLN A 46 14.58 2.40 -5.43
C GLN A 46 14.88 2.24 -3.93
N ALA A 47 14.39 3.15 -3.10
CA ALA A 47 14.60 3.12 -1.66
C ALA A 47 14.10 1.81 -1.02
N ALA A 48 12.89 1.37 -1.37
CA ALA A 48 12.33 0.11 -0.89
C ALA A 48 13.18 -1.10 -1.32
N THR A 49 13.66 -1.11 -2.56
CA THR A 49 14.52 -2.18 -3.06
C THR A 49 15.83 -2.27 -2.27
N ASP A 50 16.45 -1.13 -1.98
CA ASP A 50 17.70 -1.08 -1.24
C ASP A 50 17.50 -1.49 0.23
N VAL A 51 16.41 -1.04 0.86
CA VAL A 51 16.05 -1.42 2.24
C VAL A 51 15.76 -2.92 2.33
N LEU A 52 15.01 -3.49 1.40
CA LEU A 52 14.70 -4.93 1.41
C LEU A 52 15.96 -5.79 1.26
N ARG A 53 16.90 -5.38 0.41
CA ARG A 53 18.20 -6.08 0.28
C ARG A 53 18.99 -6.10 1.57
N GLN A 54 18.81 -5.10 2.42
CA GLN A 54 19.49 -4.91 3.69
C GLN A 54 18.59 -5.20 4.91
N ALA A 55 17.54 -6.01 4.71
CA ALA A 55 16.57 -6.32 5.76
C ALA A 55 17.20 -6.74 7.10
N PRO A 56 18.23 -7.63 7.14
CA PRO A 56 18.87 -7.98 8.40
C PRO A 56 19.59 -6.80 9.10
N THR A 57 20.08 -5.82 8.34
CA THR A 57 20.71 -4.61 8.90
C THR A 57 19.68 -3.69 9.56
N HIS A 58 18.50 -3.56 8.96
CA HIS A 58 17.45 -2.68 9.46
C HIS A 58 16.63 -3.31 10.61
N LEU A 59 16.41 -4.64 10.56
CA LEU A 59 15.48 -5.35 11.46
C LEU A 59 16.17 -6.34 12.39
N GLY A 60 17.44 -6.67 12.14
CA GLY A 60 18.15 -7.77 12.79
C GLY A 60 17.87 -9.13 12.11
N GLN A 61 18.88 -10.00 12.14
CA GLN A 61 18.84 -11.33 11.47
C GLN A 61 17.68 -12.21 11.99
N ALA A 62 17.42 -12.19 13.30
CA ALA A 62 16.37 -13.02 13.91
C ALA A 62 14.97 -12.65 13.40
N VAL A 63 14.67 -11.35 13.28
CA VAL A 63 13.40 -10.84 12.76
C VAL A 63 13.28 -11.17 11.27
N ALA A 64 14.31 -10.87 10.48
CA ALA A 64 14.31 -11.16 9.03
C ALA A 64 14.07 -12.66 8.74
N THR A 65 14.67 -13.55 9.55
CA THR A 65 14.48 -15.01 9.42
C THR A 65 13.07 -15.44 9.85
N ARG A 66 12.58 -14.94 11.00
CA ARG A 66 11.24 -15.25 11.53
C ARG A 66 10.14 -14.95 10.52
N TRP A 67 10.23 -13.80 9.89
CA TRP A 67 9.22 -13.32 8.94
C TRP A 67 9.50 -13.74 7.48
N GLY A 68 10.59 -14.48 7.23
CA GLY A 68 10.93 -14.95 5.88
C GLY A 68 11.22 -13.84 4.87
N LEU A 69 11.73 -12.70 5.33
CA LEU A 69 11.88 -11.47 4.55
C LEU A 69 12.92 -11.57 3.41
N GLY A 70 13.75 -12.60 3.39
CA GLY A 70 14.68 -12.85 2.28
C GLY A 70 13.98 -13.13 0.94
N ARG A 71 12.65 -13.33 0.93
CA ARG A 71 11.84 -13.49 -0.28
C ARG A 71 10.96 -12.27 -0.58
N ALA A 72 10.99 -11.26 0.28
CA ALA A 72 10.19 -10.05 0.11
C ALA A 72 10.59 -9.30 -1.17
N ARG A 73 9.60 -8.75 -1.86
CA ARG A 73 9.75 -8.05 -3.14
C ARG A 73 9.09 -6.68 -3.10
N VAL A 74 9.58 -5.81 -3.97
CA VAL A 74 8.93 -4.52 -4.25
C VAL A 74 8.07 -4.67 -5.49
N HIS A 75 6.84 -4.20 -5.38
CA HIS A 75 5.87 -4.13 -6.47
C HIS A 75 5.44 -2.68 -6.67
N GLN A 76 5.01 -2.33 -7.88
CA GLN A 76 4.39 -1.03 -8.15
C GLN A 76 3.04 -1.26 -8.83
N GLY A 77 1.97 -0.63 -8.31
CA GLY A 77 0.63 -0.79 -8.88
C GLY A 77 -0.46 -0.08 -8.10
N LEU A 78 -1.71 -0.47 -8.38
CA LEU A 78 -2.89 0.12 -7.75
C LEU A 78 -2.95 -0.28 -6.27
N VAL A 79 -3.11 0.72 -5.41
CA VAL A 79 -3.49 0.56 -4.00
C VAL A 79 -4.94 1.00 -3.85
N VAL A 80 -5.75 0.19 -3.17
CA VAL A 80 -7.18 0.50 -2.98
C VAL A 80 -7.48 0.72 -1.50
N SER A 81 -8.27 1.75 -1.22
CA SER A 81 -8.67 2.15 0.13
C SER A 81 -10.16 1.95 0.34
N GLY A 82 -10.56 1.71 1.58
CA GLY A 82 -11.97 1.66 1.97
C GLY A 82 -12.13 1.82 3.48
N ASP A 83 -13.35 2.11 3.91
CA ASP A 83 -13.66 2.40 5.33
C ASP A 83 -13.78 1.14 6.19
N ARG A 84 -13.62 -0.06 5.59
CA ARG A 84 -13.73 -1.33 6.29
C ARG A 84 -12.43 -2.12 6.18
N PHE A 85 -12.02 -2.70 7.30
CA PHE A 85 -10.92 -3.65 7.32
C PHE A 85 -11.31 -4.95 6.62
N VAL A 86 -10.60 -5.31 5.55
CA VAL A 86 -10.83 -6.54 4.78
C VAL A 86 -10.17 -7.71 5.50
N ALA A 87 -10.95 -8.47 6.27
CA ALA A 87 -10.45 -9.53 7.15
C ALA A 87 -10.94 -10.94 6.77
N SER A 88 -11.78 -11.09 5.75
CA SER A 88 -12.29 -12.38 5.33
C SER A 88 -11.83 -12.78 3.94
N HIS A 89 -11.68 -14.10 3.75
CA HIS A 89 -11.33 -14.64 2.43
C HIS A 89 -12.39 -14.28 1.36
N GLY A 90 -13.68 -14.26 1.74
CA GLY A 90 -14.78 -13.90 0.84
C GLY A 90 -14.68 -12.45 0.36
N GLU A 91 -14.45 -11.50 1.26
CA GLU A 91 -14.27 -10.08 0.92
C GLU A 91 -13.03 -9.86 0.06
N SER A 92 -11.91 -10.49 0.41
CA SER A 92 -10.66 -10.43 -0.36
C SER A 92 -10.86 -10.99 -1.77
N LEU A 93 -11.58 -12.11 -1.92
CA LEU A 93 -11.87 -12.69 -3.23
C LEU A 93 -12.77 -11.78 -4.07
N ALA A 94 -13.84 -11.26 -3.48
CA ALA A 94 -14.76 -10.33 -4.15
C ALA A 94 -14.02 -9.08 -4.65
N LEU A 95 -13.16 -8.49 -3.79
CA LEU A 95 -12.36 -7.33 -4.15
C LEU A 95 -11.38 -7.63 -5.31
N ARG A 96 -10.74 -8.80 -5.31
CA ARG A 96 -9.85 -9.23 -6.41
C ARG A 96 -10.60 -9.48 -7.72
N GLN A 97 -11.83 -9.96 -7.65
CA GLN A 97 -12.67 -10.14 -8.84
C GLN A 97 -13.11 -8.80 -9.42
N GLU A 98 -13.44 -7.85 -8.56
CA GLU A 98 -13.89 -6.52 -8.96
C GLU A 98 -12.73 -5.63 -9.45
N LEU A 99 -11.61 -5.67 -8.76
CA LEU A 99 -10.41 -4.86 -9.02
C LEU A 99 -9.15 -5.75 -9.17
N PRO A 100 -9.06 -6.56 -10.26
CA PRO A 100 -7.98 -7.54 -10.43
C PRO A 100 -6.58 -6.93 -10.52
N GLN A 101 -6.49 -5.63 -10.81
CA GLN A 101 -5.23 -4.88 -10.85
C GLN A 101 -4.78 -4.37 -9.47
N ALA A 102 -5.61 -4.49 -8.41
CA ALA A 102 -5.24 -4.04 -7.07
C ALA A 102 -4.14 -4.95 -6.48
N LEU A 103 -3.08 -4.33 -5.98
CA LEU A 103 -1.96 -5.03 -5.35
C LEU A 103 -2.02 -4.99 -3.82
N ALA A 104 -2.65 -3.97 -3.25
CA ALA A 104 -2.85 -3.84 -1.82
C ALA A 104 -4.19 -3.18 -1.51
N VAL A 105 -4.79 -3.57 -0.39
CA VAL A 105 -5.96 -2.92 0.20
C VAL A 105 -5.56 -2.35 1.57
N GLU A 106 -6.02 -1.16 1.86
CA GLU A 106 -5.78 -0.43 3.10
C GLU A 106 -6.89 0.59 3.32
N MET A 107 -6.73 1.61 4.17
CA MET A 107 -7.86 2.44 4.58
C MET A 107 -7.65 3.95 4.38
N GLU A 108 -6.48 4.45 3.91
CA GLU A 108 -6.16 5.89 3.94
C GLU A 108 -5.65 6.50 2.63
N CYS A 109 -4.92 5.74 1.81
CA CYS A 109 -4.18 6.30 0.66
C CYS A 109 -5.06 7.06 -0.32
N ALA A 110 -6.25 6.55 -0.66
CA ALA A 110 -7.12 7.21 -1.63
C ALA A 110 -7.63 8.56 -1.11
N ALA A 111 -7.98 8.65 0.17
CA ALA A 111 -8.43 9.89 0.79
C ALA A 111 -7.30 10.94 0.81
N VAL A 112 -6.07 10.54 1.19
CA VAL A 112 -4.92 11.46 1.18
C VAL A 112 -4.57 11.87 -0.25
N ALA A 113 -4.61 10.94 -1.21
CA ALA A 113 -4.35 11.24 -2.63
C ALA A 113 -5.38 12.24 -3.19
N GLN A 114 -6.66 12.11 -2.83
CA GLN A 114 -7.70 13.05 -3.22
C GLN A 114 -7.42 14.46 -2.66
N VAL A 115 -7.09 14.59 -1.38
CA VAL A 115 -6.73 15.89 -0.78
C VAL A 115 -5.51 16.49 -1.47
N CYS A 116 -4.47 15.69 -1.73
CA CYS A 116 -3.29 16.17 -2.46
C CYS A 116 -3.64 16.63 -3.87
N HIS A 117 -4.55 15.94 -4.57
CA HIS A 117 -5.06 16.32 -5.87
C HIS A 117 -5.75 17.70 -5.81
N ASP A 118 -6.64 17.93 -4.83
CA ASP A 118 -7.39 19.18 -4.66
C ASP A 118 -6.46 20.38 -4.43
N PHE A 119 -5.39 20.18 -3.69
CA PHE A 119 -4.42 21.21 -3.40
C PHE A 119 -3.24 21.29 -4.39
N GLY A 120 -3.25 20.49 -5.45
CA GLY A 120 -2.14 20.44 -6.43
C GLY A 120 -0.81 19.99 -5.84
N VAL A 121 -0.85 19.20 -4.76
CA VAL A 121 0.34 18.66 -4.07
C VAL A 121 0.72 17.31 -4.67
N ARG A 122 2.00 17.13 -4.99
CA ARG A 122 2.50 15.82 -5.45
C ARG A 122 2.37 14.78 -4.34
N PHE A 123 1.87 13.61 -4.69
CA PHE A 123 1.62 12.51 -3.76
C PHE A 123 2.28 11.22 -4.24
N ALA A 124 2.84 10.46 -3.34
CA ALA A 124 3.25 9.07 -3.54
C ALA A 124 3.05 8.29 -2.24
N ALA A 125 2.81 6.99 -2.35
CA ALA A 125 2.58 6.15 -1.19
C ALA A 125 3.31 4.81 -1.31
N VAL A 126 3.69 4.26 -0.16
CA VAL A 126 4.29 2.95 -0.01
C VAL A 126 3.62 2.19 1.13
N ARG A 127 3.37 0.90 0.93
CA ARG A 127 2.76 0.01 1.93
C ARG A 127 3.59 -1.27 2.07
N THR A 128 3.86 -1.66 3.32
CA THR A 128 4.41 -2.98 3.64
C THR A 128 3.24 -3.93 3.88
N ILE A 129 3.21 -5.05 3.18
CA ILE A 129 2.13 -6.03 3.28
C ILE A 129 2.25 -6.81 4.58
N SER A 130 1.31 -6.58 5.50
CA SER A 130 1.26 -7.18 6.84
C SER A 130 0.63 -8.57 6.86
N ASP A 131 -0.34 -8.79 5.99
CA ASP A 131 -1.18 -9.98 5.97
C ASP A 131 -1.69 -10.29 4.55
N ARG A 132 -2.54 -11.30 4.42
CA ARG A 132 -3.13 -11.72 3.14
C ARG A 132 -4.59 -11.30 2.99
N ALA A 133 -5.08 -10.44 3.88
CA ALA A 133 -6.50 -10.09 3.99
C ALA A 133 -7.38 -11.36 4.12
N ASP A 134 -7.00 -12.26 5.04
CA ASP A 134 -7.71 -13.50 5.35
C ASP A 134 -7.90 -13.67 6.86
N ALA A 135 -8.51 -14.80 7.29
CA ALA A 135 -8.82 -15.05 8.69
C ALA A 135 -7.59 -15.08 9.64
N SER A 136 -6.36 -15.19 9.11
CA SER A 136 -5.12 -15.16 9.90
C SER A 136 -4.59 -13.74 10.12
N ALA A 137 -5.14 -12.74 9.42
CA ALA A 137 -4.66 -11.36 9.41
C ALA A 137 -4.52 -10.74 10.81
N ALA A 138 -5.41 -11.05 11.74
CA ALA A 138 -5.44 -10.41 13.06
C ALA A 138 -4.42 -10.99 14.07
N THR A 139 -3.94 -12.22 13.87
CA THR A 139 -3.21 -12.97 14.93
C THR A 139 -1.79 -12.42 15.15
N ASP A 140 -1.09 -12.05 14.10
CA ASP A 140 0.29 -11.57 14.17
C ASP A 140 0.46 -10.10 13.76
N PHE A 141 -0.65 -9.41 13.46
CA PHE A 141 -0.65 -8.05 12.93
C PHE A 141 0.15 -7.06 13.78
N ASN A 142 -0.16 -6.96 15.08
CA ASN A 142 0.51 -6.01 15.97
C ASN A 142 2.01 -6.29 16.08
N ARG A 143 2.38 -7.56 16.09
CA ARG A 143 3.77 -7.96 16.14
C ARG A 143 4.50 -7.67 14.84
N PHE A 144 3.90 -7.97 13.70
CA PHE A 144 4.45 -7.62 12.39
C PHE A 144 4.58 -6.10 12.24
N LEU A 145 3.57 -5.34 12.69
CA LEU A 145 3.59 -3.89 12.65
C LEU A 145 4.81 -3.32 13.39
N SER A 146 5.07 -3.80 14.60
CA SER A 146 6.18 -3.31 15.43
C SER A 146 7.55 -3.84 15.00
N GLU A 147 7.64 -5.12 14.61
CA GLU A 147 8.93 -5.75 14.27
C GLU A 147 9.38 -5.47 12.82
N VAL A 148 8.43 -5.26 11.89
CA VAL A 148 8.74 -5.15 10.45
C VAL A 148 8.18 -3.88 9.82
N ALA A 149 6.86 -3.66 9.82
CA ALA A 149 6.26 -2.61 9.01
C ALA A 149 6.72 -1.21 9.44
N SER A 150 6.75 -0.91 10.73
CA SER A 150 7.20 0.40 11.24
C SER A 150 8.69 0.67 10.92
N PRO A 151 9.64 -0.24 11.25
CA PRO A 151 11.04 -0.05 10.88
C PRO A 151 11.27 0.02 9.37
N TYR A 152 10.56 -0.79 8.57
CA TYR A 152 10.68 -0.73 7.12
C TYR A 152 10.19 0.59 6.55
N SER A 153 9.01 1.05 6.98
CA SER A 153 8.47 2.33 6.53
C SER A 153 9.40 3.49 6.87
N ALA A 154 9.94 3.51 8.09
CA ALA A 154 10.90 4.53 8.50
C ALA A 154 12.19 4.49 7.64
N ALA A 155 12.76 3.30 7.42
CA ALA A 155 13.97 3.15 6.61
C ALA A 155 13.73 3.55 5.14
N ILE A 156 12.61 3.12 4.54
CA ILE A 156 12.26 3.43 3.13
C ILE A 156 12.06 4.94 2.95
N VAL A 157 11.30 5.58 3.86
CA VAL A 157 11.07 7.04 3.76
C VAL A 157 12.37 7.80 3.95
N THR A 158 13.20 7.44 4.94
CA THR A 158 14.50 8.07 5.17
C THR A 158 15.42 7.94 3.95
N GLN A 159 15.51 6.74 3.39
CA GLN A 159 16.30 6.50 2.18
C GLN A 159 15.74 7.26 0.98
N CYS A 160 14.43 7.32 0.80
CA CYS A 160 13.81 8.07 -0.28
C CYS A 160 14.12 9.56 -0.17
N LEU A 161 14.05 10.15 1.03
CA LEU A 161 14.41 11.55 1.26
C LEU A 161 15.87 11.84 0.95
N ALA A 162 16.77 10.89 1.21
CA ALA A 162 18.19 11.04 0.88
C ALA A 162 18.48 10.98 -0.64
N LEU A 163 17.54 10.45 -1.44
CA LEU A 163 17.63 10.38 -2.89
C LEU A 163 16.99 11.60 -3.59
N MET A 164 16.27 12.43 -2.87
CA MET A 164 15.61 13.65 -3.40
C MET A 164 16.59 14.80 -3.56
#